data_4212fe587848ea43dd4449b47fca77c4
#
_entry.id   4212fe587848ea43dd4449b47fca77c4
#
_cell.length_a   1.000
_cell.length_b   1.000
_cell.length_c   1.000
_cell.angle_alpha   90.00
_cell.angle_beta   90.00
_cell.angle_gamma   90.00
#
_symmetry.space_group_name_H-M   'P 1'
#
loop_
_entity.id
_entity.type
_entity.pdbx_description
1 polymer ?
#
loop_
_entity_poly.entity_id
_entity_poly.type
_entity_poly.pdbx_seq_one_letter_code
_entity_poly.pdbx_strand_id
1 'polypeptide(L)'
;AYREDVYVSAKTENGWGEPKPIDELNLDGHEACIYVSPDGQHMFLYKFDEIGGGTIYESYLQGEAWSEPKPLEAEINSEHWDSHAGLSADGSVIVFVSDRPGGVGGRDIYLMKKLPNGEWANVQNIGNTVNTPFDEEGPYLHPDGKTLYFSSQGHDAMGGFDVFASELQ
;
A
#
# COMPACT_ATOMS: atom_id res chain seq x y z
N ALA A 1 -7.13 22.58 -12.31
CA ALA A 1 -6.28 22.00 -11.28
C ALA A 1 -5.76 20.67 -11.80
N TYR A 2 -4.51 20.33 -11.53
CA TYR A 2 -3.96 19.00 -11.80
C TYR A 2 -4.59 18.02 -10.81
N ARG A 3 -5.07 16.87 -11.29
CA ARG A 3 -5.67 15.82 -10.47
C ARG A 3 -5.06 14.48 -10.89
N GLU A 4 -4.80 13.63 -9.94
CA GLU A 4 -4.35 12.25 -10.17
C GLU A 4 -5.57 11.35 -10.15
N ASP A 5 -5.75 10.54 -11.19
CA ASP A 5 -6.85 9.61 -11.35
C ASP A 5 -6.31 8.21 -11.68
N VAL A 6 -7.08 7.17 -11.36
CA VAL A 6 -6.74 5.78 -11.64
C VAL A 6 -7.22 5.41 -13.05
N TYR A 7 -6.30 4.86 -13.85
CA TYR A 7 -6.56 4.40 -15.21
C TYR A 7 -6.24 2.91 -15.37
N VAL A 8 -6.95 2.26 -16.25
CA VAL A 8 -6.66 0.88 -16.68
C VAL A 8 -6.35 0.85 -18.18
N SER A 9 -5.35 0.07 -18.55
CA SER A 9 -5.05 -0.27 -19.95
C SER A 9 -4.99 -1.79 -20.11
N ALA A 10 -5.69 -2.31 -21.10
CA ALA A 10 -5.70 -3.74 -21.40
C ALA A 10 -4.58 -4.08 -22.39
N LYS A 11 -3.98 -5.25 -22.25
CA LYS A 11 -3.03 -5.79 -23.20
C LYS A 11 -3.77 -6.27 -24.44
N THR A 12 -3.32 -5.84 -25.63
CA THR A 12 -3.82 -6.25 -26.93
C THR A 12 -2.75 -7.02 -27.70
N GLU A 13 -3.08 -7.55 -28.88
CA GLU A 13 -2.11 -8.22 -29.76
C GLU A 13 -1.00 -7.26 -30.24
N ASN A 14 -1.29 -5.95 -30.32
CA ASN A 14 -0.38 -4.91 -30.79
C ASN A 14 0.31 -4.11 -29.68
N GLY A 15 0.17 -4.52 -28.38
CA GLY A 15 0.72 -3.81 -27.23
C GLY A 15 -0.36 -3.41 -26.23
N TRP A 16 -0.16 -2.30 -25.53
CA TRP A 16 -1.15 -1.77 -24.59
C TRP A 16 -2.22 -0.96 -25.32
N GLY A 17 -3.47 -1.17 -24.95
CA GLY A 17 -4.59 -0.38 -25.44
C GLY A 17 -4.60 1.04 -24.87
N GLU A 18 -5.54 1.85 -25.35
CA GLU A 18 -5.73 3.20 -24.85
C GLU A 18 -6.16 3.15 -23.36
N PRO A 19 -5.49 3.90 -22.45
CA PRO A 19 -5.88 3.97 -21.06
C PRO A 19 -7.28 4.56 -20.89
N LYS A 20 -8.08 3.96 -20.01
CA LYS A 20 -9.43 4.44 -19.68
C LYS A 20 -9.48 4.73 -18.18
N PRO A 21 -10.12 5.83 -17.76
CA PRO A 21 -10.35 6.08 -16.35
C PRO A 21 -11.27 5.00 -15.77
N ILE A 22 -11.08 4.70 -14.49
CA ILE A 22 -12.00 3.84 -13.73
C ILE A 22 -12.88 4.78 -12.90
N ASP A 23 -14.03 5.16 -13.45
CA ASP A 23 -14.86 6.22 -12.89
C ASP A 23 -15.33 5.91 -11.45
N GLU A 24 -15.54 4.65 -11.11
CA GLU A 24 -15.96 4.22 -9.77
C GLU A 24 -14.88 4.42 -8.71
N LEU A 25 -13.62 4.50 -9.13
CA LEU A 25 -12.46 4.68 -8.23
C LEU A 25 -11.98 6.13 -8.17
N ASN A 26 -12.32 6.93 -9.19
CA ASN A 26 -11.92 8.33 -9.30
C ASN A 26 -12.98 9.21 -8.64
N LEU A 27 -12.75 9.52 -7.38
CA LEU A 27 -13.61 10.36 -6.57
C LEU A 27 -13.19 11.84 -6.68
N ASP A 28 -13.62 12.68 -5.75
CA ASP A 28 -13.13 14.06 -5.65
C ASP A 28 -11.81 14.10 -4.87
N GLY A 29 -10.68 14.27 -5.58
CA GLY A 29 -9.36 14.35 -4.93
C GLY A 29 -8.22 13.90 -5.83
N HIS A 30 -7.19 13.37 -5.22
CA HIS A 30 -6.04 12.70 -5.84
C HIS A 30 -6.06 11.24 -5.42
N GLU A 31 -6.32 10.35 -6.35
CA GLU A 31 -6.36 8.91 -6.10
C GLU A 31 -5.18 8.21 -6.81
N ALA A 32 -4.52 7.32 -6.08
CA ALA A 32 -3.48 6.47 -6.63
C ALA A 32 -3.75 5.00 -6.31
N CYS A 33 -3.63 4.14 -7.31
CA CYS A 33 -3.58 2.70 -7.08
C CYS A 33 -2.24 2.34 -6.46
N ILE A 34 -2.25 1.77 -5.26
CA ILE A 34 -1.03 1.39 -4.52
C ILE A 34 -0.82 -0.12 -4.43
N TYR A 35 -1.85 -0.91 -4.67
CA TYR A 35 -1.79 -2.37 -4.68
C TYR A 35 -2.92 -2.96 -5.51
N VAL A 36 -2.62 -4.04 -6.22
CA VAL A 36 -3.63 -4.93 -6.83
C VAL A 36 -3.26 -6.36 -6.48
N SER A 37 -4.25 -7.14 -6.01
CA SER A 37 -4.05 -8.55 -5.68
C SER A 37 -3.62 -9.36 -6.93
N PRO A 38 -2.89 -10.48 -6.76
CA PRO A 38 -2.42 -11.28 -7.89
C PRO A 38 -3.53 -11.82 -8.79
N ASP A 39 -4.73 -12.01 -8.27
CA ASP A 39 -5.92 -12.43 -9.02
C ASP A 39 -6.66 -11.26 -9.68
N GLY A 40 -6.22 -10.02 -9.43
CA GLY A 40 -6.81 -8.80 -9.97
C GLY A 40 -8.19 -8.46 -9.40
N GLN A 41 -8.61 -9.07 -8.30
CA GLN A 41 -9.96 -8.90 -7.74
C GLN A 41 -10.04 -7.93 -6.57
N HIS A 42 -8.92 -7.53 -5.98
CA HIS A 42 -8.83 -6.64 -4.84
C HIS A 42 -7.79 -5.55 -5.08
N MET A 43 -8.12 -4.31 -4.79
CA MET A 43 -7.25 -3.14 -5.00
C MET A 43 -7.20 -2.30 -3.74
N PHE A 44 -6.01 -1.77 -3.41
CA PHE A 44 -5.87 -0.66 -2.48
C PHE A 44 -5.61 0.62 -3.24
N LEU A 45 -6.26 1.68 -2.75
CA LEU A 45 -6.16 3.03 -3.25
C LEU A 45 -5.66 3.92 -2.13
N TYR A 46 -4.77 4.83 -2.46
CA TYR A 46 -4.42 5.93 -1.58
C TYR A 46 -5.16 7.18 -2.05
N LYS A 47 -5.87 7.83 -1.16
CA LYS A 47 -6.52 9.11 -1.42
C LYS A 47 -5.92 10.17 -0.53
N PHE A 48 -5.37 11.20 -1.16
CA PHE A 48 -4.87 12.37 -0.46
C PHE A 48 -6.01 13.33 -0.18
N ASP A 49 -6.15 13.79 1.06
CA ASP A 49 -7.03 14.87 1.45
C ASP A 49 -6.22 16.15 1.73
N GLU A 50 -6.85 17.31 1.49
CA GLU A 50 -6.21 18.63 1.65
C GLU A 50 -5.90 18.98 3.12
N ILE A 51 -6.30 18.17 4.09
CA ILE A 51 -6.21 18.45 5.54
C ILE A 51 -4.92 17.88 6.16
N GLY A 52 -4.08 17.18 5.36
CA GLY A 52 -2.71 16.81 5.76
C GLY A 52 -2.51 15.34 6.11
N GLY A 53 -3.41 14.48 5.73
CA GLY A 53 -3.26 13.03 5.78
C GLY A 53 -3.71 12.38 4.49
N GLY A 54 -3.33 11.15 4.27
CA GLY A 54 -3.92 10.32 3.22
C GLY A 54 -4.64 9.16 3.87
N THR A 55 -5.65 8.65 3.20
CA THR A 55 -6.42 7.50 3.65
C THR A 55 -6.29 6.37 2.65
N ILE A 56 -6.07 5.16 3.14
CA ILE A 56 -6.01 3.95 2.32
C ILE A 56 -7.42 3.36 2.24
N TYR A 57 -7.88 3.17 1.02
CA TYR A 57 -9.16 2.55 0.70
C TYR A 57 -8.96 1.20 0.06
N GLU A 58 -9.96 0.35 0.15
CA GLU A 58 -10.04 -0.90 -0.58
C GLU A 58 -11.26 -0.93 -1.51
N SER A 59 -11.12 -1.61 -2.63
CA SER A 59 -12.18 -1.88 -3.58
C SER A 59 -12.05 -3.30 -4.13
N TYR A 60 -13.18 -3.91 -4.45
CA TYR A 60 -13.27 -5.28 -4.97
C TYR A 60 -13.91 -5.29 -6.35
N LEU A 61 -13.37 -6.08 -7.26
CA LEU A 61 -13.94 -6.26 -8.59
C LEU A 61 -15.21 -7.13 -8.49
N GLN A 62 -16.34 -6.58 -8.92
CA GLN A 62 -17.66 -7.23 -8.92
C GLN A 62 -18.15 -7.36 -10.38
N GLY A 63 -17.87 -8.51 -10.98
CA GLY A 63 -18.09 -8.69 -12.41
C GLY A 63 -17.08 -7.87 -13.23
N GLU A 64 -17.55 -6.82 -13.90
CA GLU A 64 -16.71 -5.94 -14.73
C GLU A 64 -16.48 -4.55 -14.08
N ALA A 65 -17.10 -4.27 -12.93
CA ALA A 65 -17.02 -2.99 -12.24
C ALA A 65 -16.35 -3.11 -10.86
N TRP A 66 -15.63 -2.09 -10.45
CA TRP A 66 -15.10 -1.97 -9.11
C TRP A 66 -16.19 -1.50 -8.14
N SER A 67 -16.16 -2.04 -6.92
CA SER A 67 -17.05 -1.56 -5.86
C SER A 67 -16.69 -0.14 -5.45
N GLU A 68 -17.63 0.59 -4.86
CA GLU A 68 -17.32 1.87 -4.20
C GLU A 68 -16.19 1.67 -3.18
N PRO A 69 -15.09 2.47 -3.25
CA PRO A 69 -13.97 2.37 -2.33
C PRO A 69 -14.41 2.60 -0.88
N LYS A 70 -13.94 1.74 0.03
CA LYS A 70 -14.16 1.87 1.47
C LYS A 70 -12.84 2.06 2.19
N PRO A 71 -12.77 2.97 3.18
CA PRO A 71 -11.56 3.12 3.96
C PRO A 71 -11.23 1.81 4.68
N LEU A 72 -9.94 1.48 4.76
CA LEU A 72 -9.47 0.40 5.63
C LEU A 72 -9.72 0.74 7.10
N GLU A 73 -9.58 -0.26 7.97
CA GLU A 73 -9.82 -0.13 9.40
C GLU A 73 -8.95 0.98 10.04
N ALA A 74 -9.45 1.54 11.16
CA ALA A 74 -8.81 2.67 11.85
C ALA A 74 -7.41 2.33 12.41
N GLU A 75 -7.10 1.06 12.60
CA GLU A 75 -5.77 0.60 12.98
C GLU A 75 -4.73 0.85 11.89
N ILE A 76 -5.15 0.84 10.61
CA ILE A 76 -4.30 1.17 9.46
C ILE A 76 -4.38 2.66 9.18
N ASN A 77 -5.59 3.21 9.01
CA ASN A 77 -5.83 4.63 8.79
C ASN A 77 -5.86 5.39 10.12
N SER A 78 -4.71 5.79 10.60
CA SER A 78 -4.57 6.55 11.86
C SER A 78 -4.78 8.07 11.65
N GLU A 79 -4.57 8.86 12.70
CA GLU A 79 -4.54 10.34 12.61
C GLU A 79 -3.21 10.86 12.00
N HIS A 80 -2.35 9.95 11.55
CA HIS A 80 -1.03 10.23 10.99
C HIS A 80 -1.00 9.96 9.49
N TRP A 81 0.15 10.18 8.88
CA TRP A 81 0.31 9.82 7.48
C TRP A 81 0.43 8.31 7.31
N ASP A 82 -0.59 7.71 6.74
CA ASP A 82 -0.63 6.30 6.40
C ASP A 82 -0.68 6.14 4.88
N SER A 83 0.26 5.40 4.31
CA SER A 83 0.39 5.23 2.85
C SER A 83 0.92 3.84 2.49
N HIS A 84 0.98 3.52 1.18
CA HIS A 84 1.63 2.34 0.64
C HIS A 84 1.28 1.04 1.38
N ALA A 85 0.08 0.55 1.23
CA ALA A 85 -0.31 -0.75 1.77
C ALA A 85 -0.24 -1.86 0.72
N GLY A 86 0.05 -3.08 1.16
CA GLY A 86 0.04 -4.28 0.33
C GLY A 86 -0.23 -5.53 1.15
N LEU A 87 -0.82 -6.56 0.51
CA LEU A 87 -1.12 -7.85 1.14
C LEU A 87 -0.09 -8.91 0.73
N SER A 88 0.12 -9.87 1.62
CA SER A 88 0.72 -11.15 1.24
C SER A 88 -0.17 -11.88 0.22
N ALA A 89 0.43 -12.79 -0.56
CA ALA A 89 -0.28 -13.50 -1.61
C ALA A 89 -1.51 -14.31 -1.10
N ASP A 90 -1.46 -14.76 0.15
CA ASP A 90 -2.55 -15.46 0.83
C ASP A 90 -3.54 -14.54 1.57
N GLY A 91 -3.29 -13.23 1.55
CA GLY A 91 -4.11 -12.22 2.23
C GLY A 91 -4.05 -12.28 3.76
N SER A 92 -3.07 -12.99 4.34
CA SER A 92 -2.95 -13.17 5.79
C SER A 92 -2.12 -12.10 6.50
N VAL A 93 -1.32 -11.34 5.75
CA VAL A 93 -0.49 -10.25 6.25
C VAL A 93 -0.73 -9.01 5.41
N ILE A 94 -0.95 -7.87 6.07
CA ILE A 94 -0.89 -6.55 5.45
C ILE A 94 0.35 -5.84 5.95
N VAL A 95 1.07 -5.19 5.03
CA VAL A 95 2.15 -4.26 5.33
C VAL A 95 1.74 -2.86 4.87
N PHE A 96 2.13 -1.85 5.61
CA PHE A 96 1.84 -0.46 5.26
C PHE A 96 2.87 0.49 5.85
N VAL A 97 2.89 1.73 5.37
CA VAL A 97 3.79 2.78 5.84
C VAL A 97 3.02 3.77 6.70
N SER A 98 3.64 4.22 7.80
CA SER A 98 3.06 5.20 8.71
C SER A 98 4.13 6.03 9.41
N ASP A 99 3.85 7.31 9.69
CA ASP A 99 4.67 8.16 10.56
C ASP A 99 4.11 8.25 12.00
N ARG A 100 3.29 7.24 12.40
CA ARG A 100 2.70 7.17 13.74
C ARG A 100 3.75 7.14 14.85
N PRO A 101 3.46 7.70 16.05
CA PRO A 101 4.38 7.68 17.19
C PRO A 101 4.79 6.27 17.61
N GLY A 102 6.02 6.14 18.08
CA GLY A 102 6.56 4.87 18.57
C GLY A 102 7.27 4.04 17.51
N GLY A 103 7.49 4.60 16.34
CA GLY A 103 8.34 4.04 15.29
C GLY A 103 9.84 4.15 15.61
N VAL A 104 10.65 3.79 14.61
CA VAL A 104 12.13 3.87 14.66
C VAL A 104 12.62 5.21 14.12
N GLY A 105 11.95 5.73 13.09
CA GLY A 105 12.38 6.91 12.37
C GLY A 105 11.27 7.88 12.00
N GLY A 106 11.29 8.31 10.76
CA GLY A 106 10.27 9.15 10.17
C GLY A 106 9.06 8.32 9.77
N ARG A 107 9.01 7.87 8.53
CA ARG A 107 8.01 6.91 8.05
C ARG A 107 8.56 5.51 8.16
N ASP A 108 7.86 4.68 8.89
CA ASP A 108 8.23 3.29 9.16
C ASP A 108 7.27 2.32 8.46
N ILE A 109 7.76 1.12 8.20
CA ILE A 109 6.93 0.00 7.74
C ILE A 109 6.36 -0.72 8.96
N TYR A 110 5.05 -0.95 8.92
CA TYR A 110 4.27 -1.69 9.90
C TYR A 110 3.60 -2.90 9.25
N LEU A 111 3.18 -3.83 10.06
CA LEU A 111 2.39 -4.98 9.62
C LEU A 111 1.25 -5.30 10.58
N MET A 112 0.22 -5.95 10.04
CA MET A 112 -0.81 -6.67 10.79
C MET A 112 -0.95 -8.08 10.23
N LYS A 113 -1.29 -9.02 11.10
CA LYS A 113 -1.55 -10.42 10.72
C LYS A 113 -3.02 -10.74 10.93
N LYS A 114 -3.60 -11.48 9.99
CA LYS A 114 -4.97 -11.95 10.11
C LYS A 114 -5.05 -13.09 11.11
N LEU A 115 -5.96 -12.98 12.05
CA LEU A 115 -6.23 -14.01 13.05
C LEU A 115 -7.12 -15.12 12.47
N PRO A 116 -7.15 -16.32 13.10
CA PRO A 116 -8.00 -17.43 12.64
C PRO A 116 -9.50 -17.10 12.60
N ASN A 117 -9.97 -16.13 13.39
CA ASN A 117 -11.35 -15.64 13.37
C ASN A 117 -11.63 -14.65 12.22
N GLY A 118 -10.61 -14.30 11.42
CA GLY A 118 -10.72 -13.37 10.30
C GLY A 118 -10.46 -11.90 10.64
N GLU A 119 -10.33 -11.57 11.92
CA GLU A 119 -9.96 -10.22 12.38
C GLU A 119 -8.45 -9.96 12.21
N TRP A 120 -8.07 -8.69 12.11
CA TRP A 120 -6.68 -8.30 12.12
C TRP A 120 -6.13 -8.22 13.55
N ALA A 121 -4.90 -8.68 13.76
CA ALA A 121 -4.17 -8.49 15.00
C ALA A 121 -3.74 -7.02 15.15
N ASN A 122 -3.21 -6.67 16.35
CA ASN A 122 -2.68 -5.34 16.58
C ASN A 122 -1.55 -4.99 15.60
N VAL A 123 -1.48 -3.72 15.24
CA VAL A 123 -0.39 -3.14 14.44
C VAL A 123 0.97 -3.39 15.12
N GLN A 124 1.95 -3.80 14.35
CA GLN A 124 3.32 -4.04 14.80
C GLN A 124 4.29 -3.29 13.90
N ASN A 125 5.20 -2.52 14.50
CA ASN A 125 6.36 -2.02 13.77
C ASN A 125 7.25 -3.22 13.38
N ILE A 126 7.72 -3.26 12.13
CA ILE A 126 8.49 -4.42 11.63
C ILE A 126 9.90 -4.49 12.23
N GLY A 127 10.33 -3.42 12.92
CA GLY A 127 11.57 -3.36 13.68
C GLY A 127 12.77 -2.78 12.92
N ASN A 128 13.84 -2.57 13.65
CA ASN A 128 15.04 -1.83 13.19
C ASN A 128 15.95 -2.61 12.22
N THR A 129 15.61 -3.83 11.86
CA THR A 129 16.26 -4.55 10.76
C THR A 129 15.82 -3.99 9.41
N VAL A 130 14.59 -3.48 9.34
CA VAL A 130 13.98 -2.88 8.14
C VAL A 130 13.85 -1.37 8.30
N ASN A 131 13.27 -0.91 9.41
CA ASN A 131 13.07 0.51 9.68
C ASN A 131 14.33 1.15 10.20
N THR A 132 14.61 2.37 9.75
CA THR A 132 15.79 3.18 10.12
C THR A 132 15.37 4.50 10.74
N PRO A 133 16.28 5.34 11.25
CA PRO A 133 15.94 6.70 11.69
C PRO A 133 15.45 7.65 10.58
N PHE A 134 15.42 7.20 9.34
CA PHE A 134 14.94 7.93 8.15
C PHE A 134 13.57 7.44 7.71
N ASP A 135 13.24 7.64 6.46
CA ASP A 135 11.96 7.21 5.87
C ASP A 135 12.10 5.89 5.12
N GLU A 136 11.16 4.99 5.32
CA GLU A 136 10.92 3.78 4.54
C GLU A 136 9.59 3.89 3.79
N GLU A 137 9.56 3.41 2.54
CA GLU A 137 8.39 3.48 1.65
C GLU A 137 8.24 2.26 0.74
N GLY A 138 7.06 2.13 0.14
CA GLY A 138 6.78 1.18 -0.93
C GLY A 138 7.00 -0.29 -0.57
N PRO A 139 6.54 -0.77 0.59
CA PRO A 139 6.71 -2.17 0.96
C PRO A 139 5.96 -3.09 0.00
N TYR A 140 6.64 -4.13 -0.47
CA TYR A 140 6.07 -5.18 -1.30
C TYR A 140 6.43 -6.55 -0.76
N LEU A 141 5.43 -7.31 -0.33
CA LEU A 141 5.59 -8.70 0.07
C LEU A 141 5.61 -9.58 -1.18
N HIS A 142 6.75 -10.22 -1.41
CA HIS A 142 6.89 -11.16 -2.51
C HIS A 142 5.98 -12.40 -2.31
N PRO A 143 5.44 -12.99 -3.38
CA PRO A 143 4.54 -14.16 -3.27
C PRO A 143 5.16 -15.41 -2.61
N ASP A 144 6.49 -15.45 -2.41
CA ASP A 144 7.14 -16.53 -1.64
C ASP A 144 6.80 -16.49 -0.14
N GLY A 145 6.15 -15.43 0.35
CA GLY A 145 5.78 -15.24 1.74
C GLY A 145 6.94 -14.97 2.69
N LYS A 146 8.14 -14.71 2.17
CA LYS A 146 9.37 -14.52 2.97
C LYS A 146 10.12 -13.25 2.65
N THR A 147 10.10 -12.81 1.40
CA THR A 147 10.88 -11.66 0.95
C THR A 147 10.03 -10.39 0.97
N LEU A 148 10.53 -9.37 1.66
CA LEU A 148 10.00 -8.01 1.64
C LEU A 148 10.94 -7.12 0.83
N TYR A 149 10.43 -6.48 -0.21
CA TYR A 149 11.10 -5.38 -0.90
C TYR A 149 10.57 -4.05 -0.38
N PHE A 150 11.43 -3.07 -0.25
CA PHE A 150 11.06 -1.74 0.22
C PHE A 150 12.07 -0.69 -0.24
N SER A 151 11.70 0.57 -0.16
CA SER A 151 12.61 1.70 -0.38
C SER A 151 12.97 2.33 0.96
N SER A 152 14.22 2.74 1.14
CA SER A 152 14.68 3.40 2.36
C SER A 152 15.69 4.49 2.04
N GLN A 153 15.69 5.53 2.86
CA GLN A 153 16.74 6.56 2.89
C GLN A 153 17.91 6.20 3.83
N GLY A 154 17.75 5.13 4.62
CA GLY A 154 18.78 4.56 5.48
C GLY A 154 19.56 3.43 4.81
N HIS A 155 20.10 2.49 5.58
CA HIS A 155 20.76 1.26 5.10
C HIS A 155 21.91 1.50 4.10
N ASP A 156 22.81 2.46 4.35
CA ASP A 156 23.91 2.80 3.43
C ASP A 156 23.44 3.16 2.00
N ALA A 157 22.28 3.80 1.90
CA ALA A 157 21.75 4.31 0.64
C ALA A 157 22.75 5.26 -0.06
N MET A 158 22.83 5.16 -1.39
CA MET A 158 23.76 5.98 -2.19
C MET A 158 23.18 7.36 -2.58
N GLY A 159 21.95 7.64 -2.21
CA GLY A 159 21.26 8.87 -2.59
C GLY A 159 20.08 9.19 -1.70
N GLY A 160 18.92 9.42 -2.29
CA GLY A 160 17.64 9.56 -1.59
C GLY A 160 17.12 8.21 -1.15
N PHE A 161 16.04 7.74 -1.79
CA PHE A 161 15.56 6.37 -1.59
C PHE A 161 16.31 5.37 -2.48
N ASP A 162 16.78 4.29 -1.89
CA ASP A 162 17.26 3.10 -2.60
C ASP A 162 16.38 1.89 -2.27
N VAL A 163 16.38 0.88 -3.16
CA VAL A 163 15.56 -0.34 -3.01
C VAL A 163 16.36 -1.41 -2.28
N PHE A 164 15.75 -1.97 -1.25
CA PHE A 164 16.31 -3.04 -0.42
C PHE A 164 15.40 -4.27 -0.40
N ALA A 165 15.98 -5.38 0.01
CA ALA A 165 15.26 -6.61 0.28
C ALA A 165 15.64 -7.16 1.65
N SER A 166 14.64 -7.65 2.39
CA SER A 166 14.82 -8.36 3.66
C SER A 166 14.09 -9.70 3.61
N GLU A 167 14.68 -10.73 4.20
CA GLU A 167 14.08 -12.05 4.30
C GLU A 167 13.65 -12.33 5.73
N LEU A 168 12.41 -12.85 5.89
CA LEU A 168 11.92 -13.37 7.15
C LEU A 168 12.72 -14.62 7.54
N GLN A 169 13.32 -14.59 8.74
CA GLN A 169 14.09 -15.68 9.31
C GLN A 169 13.23 -16.54 10.25
#